data_e284d2cd13cc706388f5796843d5767d
#
_entry.id   e284d2cd13cc706388f5796843d5767d
#
_cell.length_a   1.000
_cell.length_b   1.000
_cell.length_c   1.000
_cell.angle_alpha   90.00
_cell.angle_beta   90.00
_cell.angle_gamma   90.00
#
_symmetry.space_group_name_H-M   'P 1'
#
loop_
_entity.id
_entity.type
_entity.pdbx_description
1 polymer ?
#
loop_
_entity_poly.entity_id
_entity_poly.type
_entity_poly.pdbx_seq_one_letter_code
_entity_poly.pdbx_strand_id
1 'polypeptide(L)'
;MSAIAWVAGRLLNYEEAQLDSAGWPNGSGIFETIKTVDGQPWAVSRHMRRALNSARRNDQPFPNEDLIRSAVAETIAANPHPIGRLRLLFGLDGSFRVTHQEYLEIETAAKLGIRDLSGEVSGPVEKRYPYTQNLQIVAEAKSAGFDDYVLVNREGLITETAIANLVFKFDGEWITPPLSDGVLPGVMRALLVEKNGVIVRQIQANQLNQIESGFVVSSLKIAQPIGRIGDRILQISPESEQMRAEFAATALATSVG
;
A
#
# COMPACT_ATOMS: atom_id res chain seq x y z
N MET A 1 24.83 -7.77 -1.05
CA MET A 1 24.33 -9.09 -0.58
C MET A 1 23.31 -9.59 -1.57
N SER A 2 23.27 -10.89 -1.87
CA SER A 2 22.24 -11.46 -2.75
C SER A 2 20.88 -11.35 -2.04
N ALA A 3 19.82 -11.02 -2.81
CA ALA A 3 18.46 -10.99 -2.30
C ALA A 3 18.03 -12.39 -1.84
N ILE A 4 17.49 -12.49 -0.63
CA ILE A 4 17.05 -13.74 -0.01
C ILE A 4 15.54 -13.73 0.28
N ALA A 5 14.97 -14.92 0.29
CA ALA A 5 13.58 -15.17 0.65
C ALA A 5 13.48 -16.37 1.60
N TRP A 6 12.52 -16.32 2.50
CA TRP A 6 12.11 -17.48 3.29
C TRP A 6 11.06 -18.28 2.51
N VAL A 7 11.29 -19.58 2.38
CA VAL A 7 10.39 -20.52 1.69
C VAL A 7 10.43 -21.87 2.42
N ALA A 8 9.29 -22.33 2.90
CA ALA A 8 9.13 -23.65 3.52
C ALA A 8 10.19 -23.98 4.60
N GLY A 9 10.46 -23.04 5.51
CA GLY A 9 11.42 -23.20 6.60
C GLY A 9 12.90 -22.99 6.21
N ARG A 10 13.18 -22.45 5.03
CA ARG A 10 14.53 -22.25 4.52
C ARG A 10 14.74 -20.84 3.98
N LEU A 11 15.92 -20.30 4.18
CA LEU A 11 16.36 -19.05 3.55
C LEU A 11 17.10 -19.42 2.24
N LEU A 12 16.59 -18.94 1.13
CA LEU A 12 17.05 -19.22 -0.22
C LEU A 12 17.34 -17.91 -0.96
N ASN A 13 18.22 -17.94 -1.96
CA ASN A 13 18.31 -16.82 -2.90
C ASN A 13 17.03 -16.76 -3.78
N TYR A 14 16.83 -15.67 -4.50
CA TYR A 14 15.59 -15.47 -5.29
C TYR A 14 15.42 -16.50 -6.42
N GLU A 15 16.50 -16.97 -7.05
CA GLU A 15 16.44 -17.99 -8.09
C GLU A 15 15.96 -19.32 -7.51
N GLU A 16 16.57 -19.79 -6.42
CA GLU A 16 16.14 -21.02 -5.71
C GLU A 16 14.72 -20.88 -5.14
N ALA A 17 14.32 -19.68 -4.71
CA ALA A 17 12.98 -19.37 -4.22
C ALA A 17 11.95 -19.22 -5.35
N GLN A 18 12.36 -19.33 -6.62
CA GLN A 18 11.53 -19.11 -7.81
C GLN A 18 10.85 -17.72 -7.81
N LEU A 19 11.63 -16.70 -7.49
CA LEU A 19 11.23 -15.30 -7.52
C LEU A 19 11.96 -14.56 -8.64
N ASP A 20 11.29 -13.59 -9.26
CA ASP A 20 11.94 -12.65 -10.17
C ASP A 20 12.85 -11.66 -9.42
N SER A 21 13.57 -10.82 -10.15
CA SER A 21 14.47 -9.81 -9.57
C SER A 21 13.77 -8.78 -8.67
N ALA A 22 12.45 -8.60 -8.82
CA ALA A 22 11.62 -7.73 -7.98
C ALA A 22 11.01 -8.47 -6.77
N GLY A 23 11.26 -9.77 -6.64
CA GLY A 23 10.77 -10.63 -5.56
C GLY A 23 9.33 -11.10 -5.75
N TRP A 24 8.85 -11.25 -6.99
CA TRP A 24 7.55 -11.81 -7.28
C TRP A 24 7.67 -13.28 -7.72
N PRO A 25 6.80 -14.17 -7.20
CA PRO A 25 6.74 -15.55 -7.68
C PRO A 25 5.95 -15.64 -8.98
N ASN A 26 6.18 -16.72 -9.70
CA ASN A 26 5.26 -17.15 -10.76
C ASN A 26 3.91 -17.54 -10.16
N GLY A 27 2.84 -17.45 -10.97
CA GLY A 27 1.48 -17.79 -10.55
C GLY A 27 0.72 -16.61 -9.95
N SER A 28 -0.24 -16.89 -9.07
CA SER A 28 -1.13 -15.90 -8.50
C SER A 28 -1.41 -16.16 -7.02
N GLY A 29 -1.84 -15.12 -6.33
CA GLY A 29 -2.17 -15.21 -4.92
C GLY A 29 -2.39 -13.84 -4.29
N ILE A 30 -2.37 -13.81 -2.96
CA ILE A 30 -2.52 -12.61 -2.14
C ILE A 30 -1.13 -12.17 -1.67
N PHE A 31 -0.92 -10.88 -1.52
CA PHE A 31 0.30 -10.38 -0.91
C PHE A 31 0.06 -9.24 0.07
N GLU A 32 0.98 -9.10 0.99
CA GLU A 32 1.08 -7.96 1.88
C GLU A 32 2.42 -7.25 1.72
N THR A 33 2.41 -5.95 1.96
CA THR A 33 3.63 -5.13 2.00
C THR A 33 3.61 -4.33 3.29
N ILE A 34 4.59 -4.55 4.11
CA ILE A 34 4.70 -4.02 5.47
C ILE A 34 6.00 -3.22 5.59
N LYS A 35 5.93 -2.04 6.16
CA LYS A 35 7.12 -1.28 6.53
C LYS A 35 7.77 -1.90 7.77
N THR A 36 9.09 -2.02 7.76
CA THR A 36 9.86 -2.32 8.97
C THR A 36 10.74 -1.12 9.31
N VAL A 37 10.90 -0.87 10.59
CA VAL A 37 11.84 0.13 11.10
C VAL A 37 12.66 -0.56 12.21
N ASP A 38 13.98 -0.55 12.09
CA ASP A 38 14.92 -1.22 13.00
C ASP A 38 14.50 -2.69 13.29
N GLY A 39 14.08 -3.39 12.22
CA GLY A 39 13.66 -4.79 12.30
C GLY A 39 12.24 -5.01 12.85
N GLN A 40 11.51 -3.95 13.23
CA GLN A 40 10.15 -4.06 13.75
C GLN A 40 9.12 -3.84 12.63
N PRO A 41 8.32 -4.85 12.26
CA PRO A 41 7.29 -4.70 11.25
C PRO A 41 6.05 -4.00 11.82
N TRP A 42 5.52 -3.00 11.08
CA TRP A 42 4.41 -2.18 11.54
C TRP A 42 3.04 -2.77 11.21
N ALA A 43 2.11 -2.71 12.17
CA ALA A 43 0.72 -3.10 12.02
C ALA A 43 0.52 -4.53 11.47
N VAL A 44 1.38 -5.48 11.85
CA VAL A 44 1.37 -6.87 11.35
C VAL A 44 -0.01 -7.51 11.49
N SER A 45 -0.64 -7.41 12.66
CA SER A 45 -1.95 -8.03 12.93
C SER A 45 -3.04 -7.51 11.98
N ARG A 46 -3.00 -6.24 11.58
CA ARG A 46 -3.94 -5.66 10.60
C ARG A 46 -3.70 -6.19 9.19
N HIS A 47 -2.42 -6.29 8.80
CA HIS A 47 -2.03 -6.89 7.53
C HIS A 47 -2.47 -8.36 7.45
N MET A 48 -2.21 -9.14 8.49
CA MET A 48 -2.62 -10.55 8.55
C MET A 48 -4.14 -10.71 8.50
N ARG A 49 -4.88 -9.86 9.20
CA ARG A 49 -6.35 -9.87 9.15
C ARG A 49 -6.86 -9.61 7.73
N ARG A 50 -6.29 -8.62 7.02
CA ARG A 50 -6.65 -8.33 5.63
C ARG A 50 -6.34 -9.51 4.71
N ALA A 51 -5.14 -10.07 4.78
CA ALA A 51 -4.74 -11.21 3.98
C ALA A 51 -5.63 -12.44 4.26
N LEU A 52 -5.87 -12.77 5.54
CA LEU A 52 -6.74 -13.87 5.94
C LEU A 52 -8.18 -13.69 5.41
N ASN A 53 -8.73 -12.48 5.49
CA ASN A 53 -10.06 -12.19 4.95
C ASN A 53 -10.11 -12.38 3.43
N SER A 54 -9.07 -11.99 2.71
CA SER A 54 -8.98 -12.24 1.26
C SER A 54 -8.81 -13.73 0.96
N ALA A 55 -7.99 -14.46 1.72
CA ALA A 55 -7.81 -15.91 1.56
C ALA A 55 -9.15 -16.65 1.77
N ARG A 56 -9.90 -16.30 2.81
CA ARG A 56 -11.23 -16.92 3.08
C ARG A 56 -12.25 -16.67 1.96
N ARG A 57 -12.28 -15.47 1.38
CA ARG A 57 -13.18 -15.17 0.25
C ARG A 57 -12.87 -15.97 -1.02
N ASN A 58 -11.63 -16.45 -1.15
CA ASN A 58 -11.15 -17.15 -2.32
C ASN A 58 -10.91 -18.65 -2.07
N ASP A 59 -11.34 -19.18 -0.91
CA ASP A 59 -11.07 -20.55 -0.47
C ASP A 59 -9.57 -20.93 -0.60
N GLN A 60 -8.69 -19.95 -0.38
CA GLN A 60 -7.25 -20.09 -0.53
C GLN A 60 -6.64 -20.65 0.77
N PRO A 61 -5.75 -21.65 0.69
CA PRO A 61 -4.96 -22.08 1.84
C PRO A 61 -4.19 -20.93 2.46
N PHE A 62 -4.17 -20.89 3.80
CA PHE A 62 -3.47 -19.83 4.52
C PHE A 62 -2.64 -20.43 5.65
N PRO A 63 -1.35 -20.08 5.80
CA PRO A 63 -0.51 -20.62 6.86
C PRO A 63 -0.99 -20.19 8.24
N ASN A 64 -0.64 -20.95 9.26
CA ASN A 64 -0.94 -20.57 10.63
C ASN A 64 -0.08 -19.36 11.06
N GLU A 65 -0.54 -18.69 12.11
CA GLU A 65 0.08 -17.43 12.58
C GLU A 65 1.52 -17.65 13.07
N ASP A 66 1.81 -18.74 13.75
CA ASP A 66 3.15 -19.03 14.30
C ASP A 66 4.16 -19.19 13.16
N LEU A 67 3.80 -19.89 12.08
CA LEU A 67 4.63 -20.03 10.90
C LEU A 67 4.90 -18.66 10.24
N ILE A 68 3.88 -17.81 10.13
CA ILE A 68 4.06 -16.47 9.56
C ILE A 68 5.00 -15.65 10.42
N ARG A 69 4.84 -15.64 11.74
CA ARG A 69 5.67 -14.89 12.68
C ARG A 69 7.12 -15.38 12.66
N SER A 70 7.34 -16.68 12.66
CA SER A 70 8.70 -17.27 12.55
C SER A 70 9.36 -16.89 11.24
N ALA A 71 8.69 -17.07 10.11
CA ALA A 71 9.19 -16.71 8.79
C ALA A 71 9.56 -15.23 8.68
N VAL A 72 8.73 -14.34 9.23
CA VAL A 72 8.99 -12.89 9.27
C VAL A 72 10.25 -12.61 10.09
N ALA A 73 10.35 -13.15 11.31
CA ALA A 73 11.48 -12.94 12.20
C ALA A 73 12.80 -13.45 11.59
N GLU A 74 12.79 -14.67 11.04
CA GLU A 74 13.95 -15.28 10.38
C GLU A 74 14.40 -14.45 9.14
N THR A 75 13.45 -13.98 8.33
CA THR A 75 13.76 -13.19 7.12
C THR A 75 14.38 -11.85 7.48
N ILE A 76 13.83 -11.14 8.47
CA ILE A 76 14.36 -9.85 8.94
C ILE A 76 15.73 -10.03 9.55
N ALA A 77 15.92 -11.05 10.39
CA ALA A 77 17.22 -11.32 11.03
C ALA A 77 18.32 -11.66 10.01
N ALA A 78 17.97 -12.37 8.94
CA ALA A 78 18.94 -12.76 7.90
C ALA A 78 19.28 -11.61 6.93
N ASN A 79 18.41 -10.61 6.77
CA ASN A 79 18.63 -9.46 5.89
C ASN A 79 18.12 -8.17 6.56
N PRO A 80 18.80 -7.68 7.63
CA PRO A 80 18.33 -6.52 8.40
C PRO A 80 18.51 -5.22 7.62
N HIS A 81 17.53 -4.32 7.73
CA HIS A 81 17.58 -2.96 7.19
C HIS A 81 17.05 -1.97 8.23
N PRO A 82 17.63 -0.76 8.36
CA PRO A 82 17.08 0.30 9.21
C PRO A 82 15.64 0.62 8.84
N ILE A 83 15.36 0.78 7.54
CA ILE A 83 14.02 0.89 7.00
C ILE A 83 13.87 -0.17 5.90
N GLY A 84 12.88 -1.04 6.05
CA GLY A 84 12.69 -2.16 5.16
C GLY A 84 11.28 -2.26 4.57
N ARG A 85 11.24 -2.96 3.45
CA ARG A 85 10.01 -3.42 2.79
C ARG A 85 9.90 -4.93 2.98
N LEU A 86 9.11 -5.34 3.92
CA LEU A 86 8.74 -6.73 4.14
C LEU A 86 7.56 -7.08 3.23
N ARG A 87 7.69 -8.14 2.44
CA ARG A 87 6.60 -8.65 1.60
C ARG A 87 6.29 -10.08 1.98
N LEU A 88 4.99 -10.36 2.20
CA LEU A 88 4.47 -11.70 2.43
C LEU A 88 3.65 -12.08 1.21
N LEU A 89 3.90 -13.26 0.68
CA LEU A 89 3.31 -13.78 -0.57
C LEU A 89 2.63 -15.11 -0.26
N PHE A 90 1.33 -15.15 -0.46
CA PHE A 90 0.48 -16.32 -0.22
C PHE A 90 -0.05 -16.83 -1.54
N GLY A 91 0.49 -17.95 -2.04
CA GLY A 91 0.10 -18.53 -3.32
C GLY A 91 -1.25 -19.23 -3.26
N LEU A 92 -1.99 -19.24 -4.36
CA LEU A 92 -3.23 -20.03 -4.47
C LEU A 92 -2.97 -21.54 -4.32
N ASP A 93 -1.76 -21.98 -4.59
CA ASP A 93 -1.27 -23.36 -4.41
C ASP A 93 -0.92 -23.68 -2.94
N GLY A 94 -1.13 -22.75 -2.01
CA GLY A 94 -0.75 -22.88 -0.61
C GLY A 94 0.72 -22.55 -0.32
N SER A 95 1.51 -22.19 -1.32
CA SER A 95 2.89 -21.75 -1.08
C SER A 95 2.94 -20.43 -0.31
N PHE A 96 3.92 -20.32 0.59
CA PHE A 96 4.16 -19.11 1.37
C PHE A 96 5.61 -18.68 1.26
N ARG A 97 5.84 -17.41 0.97
CA ARG A 97 7.16 -16.82 0.83
C ARG A 97 7.22 -15.48 1.55
N VAL A 98 8.38 -15.16 2.12
CA VAL A 98 8.65 -13.87 2.76
C VAL A 98 9.93 -13.28 2.18
N THR A 99 9.90 -11.99 1.82
CA THR A 99 11.09 -11.24 1.39
C THR A 99 11.23 -9.98 2.21
N HIS A 100 12.46 -9.57 2.48
CA HIS A 100 12.78 -8.31 3.14
C HIS A 100 13.86 -7.58 2.34
N GLN A 101 13.59 -6.34 1.99
CA GLN A 101 14.49 -5.52 1.17
C GLN A 101 14.59 -4.12 1.79
N GLU A 102 15.68 -3.44 1.54
CA GLU A 102 15.81 -2.02 1.88
C GLU A 102 14.68 -1.20 1.25
N TYR A 103 14.17 -0.25 2.00
CA TYR A 103 13.21 0.74 1.50
C TYR A 103 13.78 2.14 1.69
N LEU A 104 13.99 2.84 0.58
CA LEU A 104 14.38 4.25 0.61
C LEU A 104 13.11 5.10 0.72
N GLU A 105 13.01 5.87 1.79
CA GLU A 105 11.88 6.76 2.00
C GLU A 105 11.80 7.85 0.93
N ILE A 106 10.58 8.15 0.51
CA ILE A 106 10.32 9.19 -0.50
C ILE A 106 10.06 10.50 0.26
N GLU A 107 10.99 11.41 0.21
CA GLU A 107 10.90 12.71 0.88
C GLU A 107 10.19 13.77 0.03
N THR A 108 10.14 13.57 -1.29
CA THR A 108 9.51 14.52 -2.21
C THR A 108 7.99 14.40 -2.22
N ALA A 109 7.33 15.53 -2.44
CA ALA A 109 5.88 15.54 -2.65
C ALA A 109 5.51 14.82 -3.95
N ALA A 110 4.41 14.06 -3.92
CA ALA A 110 3.93 13.29 -5.05
C ALA A 110 3.37 14.19 -6.16
N LYS A 111 3.65 13.82 -7.40
CA LYS A 111 3.05 14.38 -8.61
C LYS A 111 2.09 13.35 -9.19
N LEU A 112 0.80 13.63 -9.17
CA LEU A 112 -0.21 12.71 -9.64
C LEU A 112 -0.83 13.20 -10.95
N GLY A 113 -0.93 12.32 -11.96
CA GLY A 113 -1.81 12.51 -13.09
C GLY A 113 -3.24 12.13 -12.73
N ILE A 114 -4.15 12.19 -13.70
CA ILE A 114 -5.54 11.74 -13.57
C ILE A 114 -5.78 10.68 -14.64
N ARG A 115 -6.45 9.58 -14.27
CA ARG A 115 -6.75 8.49 -15.20
C ARG A 115 -8.13 7.90 -14.93
N ASP A 116 -8.93 7.83 -15.98
CA ASP A 116 -10.20 7.11 -15.95
C ASP A 116 -9.96 5.60 -16.05
N LEU A 117 -10.64 4.85 -15.19
CA LEU A 117 -10.65 3.39 -15.25
C LEU A 117 -11.73 2.92 -16.22
N SER A 118 -11.33 2.14 -17.24
CA SER A 118 -12.24 1.58 -18.23
C SER A 118 -12.99 0.33 -17.76
N GLY A 119 -12.54 -0.30 -16.69
CA GLY A 119 -13.06 -1.55 -16.13
C GLY A 119 -14.13 -1.35 -15.06
N GLU A 120 -15.05 -2.31 -14.93
CA GLU A 120 -15.89 -2.41 -13.75
C GLU A 120 -15.09 -2.93 -12.57
N VAL A 121 -15.19 -2.25 -11.44
CA VAL A 121 -14.74 -2.82 -10.15
C VAL A 121 -15.93 -3.60 -9.60
N SER A 122 -15.91 -4.91 -9.78
CA SER A 122 -16.91 -5.80 -9.20
C SER A 122 -16.36 -6.45 -7.94
N GLY A 123 -17.05 -6.26 -6.82
CA GLY A 123 -16.68 -6.87 -5.55
C GLY A 123 -15.57 -6.13 -4.78
N PRO A 124 -15.15 -6.68 -3.64
CA PRO A 124 -14.14 -6.07 -2.79
C PRO A 124 -12.76 -6.10 -3.46
N VAL A 125 -12.07 -4.96 -3.46
CA VAL A 125 -10.70 -4.85 -3.97
C VAL A 125 -9.74 -5.63 -3.06
N GLU A 126 -8.92 -6.48 -3.65
CA GLU A 126 -7.96 -7.34 -2.95
C GLU A 126 -6.53 -7.07 -3.40
N LYS A 127 -5.60 -7.26 -2.48
CA LYS A 127 -4.17 -7.09 -2.76
C LYS A 127 -3.59 -8.41 -3.32
N ARG A 128 -3.66 -8.57 -4.64
CA ARG A 128 -3.30 -9.82 -5.35
C ARG A 128 -2.10 -9.64 -6.26
N TYR A 129 -1.39 -10.74 -6.47
CA TYR A 129 -0.39 -10.84 -7.55
C TYR A 129 -0.84 -11.89 -8.60
N PRO A 130 -0.41 -11.79 -9.87
CA PRO A 130 0.53 -10.80 -10.39
C PRO A 130 -0.03 -9.38 -10.30
N TYR A 131 0.80 -8.44 -9.83
CA TYR A 131 0.44 -7.04 -9.63
C TYR A 131 0.73 -6.20 -10.89
N THR A 132 0.78 -6.86 -12.04
CA THR A 132 1.26 -6.32 -13.32
C THR A 132 0.46 -5.12 -13.78
N GLN A 133 -0.88 -5.18 -13.69
CA GLN A 133 -1.76 -4.09 -14.13
C GLN A 133 -1.50 -2.79 -13.34
N ASN A 134 -1.40 -2.88 -12.01
CA ASN A 134 -1.11 -1.72 -11.17
C ASN A 134 0.28 -1.15 -11.46
N LEU A 135 1.30 -2.03 -11.62
CA LEU A 135 2.65 -1.61 -11.94
C LEU A 135 2.76 -1.00 -13.34
N GLN A 136 1.96 -1.47 -14.30
CA GLN A 136 1.87 -0.87 -15.63
C GLN A 136 1.29 0.55 -15.55
N ILE A 137 0.23 0.76 -14.77
CA ILE A 137 -0.34 2.10 -14.54
C ILE A 137 0.72 3.05 -13.96
N VAL A 138 1.50 2.59 -12.97
CA VAL A 138 2.61 3.39 -12.41
C VAL A 138 3.69 3.68 -13.46
N ALA A 139 4.04 2.70 -14.31
CA ALA A 139 5.03 2.90 -15.36
C ALA A 139 4.56 3.92 -16.40
N GLU A 140 3.29 3.86 -16.80
CA GLU A 140 2.66 4.84 -17.69
C GLU A 140 2.64 6.25 -17.07
N ALA A 141 2.30 6.36 -15.78
CA ALA A 141 2.36 7.63 -15.05
C ALA A 141 3.77 8.23 -15.07
N LYS A 142 4.79 7.43 -14.78
CA LYS A 142 6.19 7.86 -14.80
C LYS A 142 6.62 8.32 -16.18
N SER A 143 6.21 7.64 -17.24
CA SER A 143 6.50 8.03 -18.62
C SER A 143 5.83 9.36 -19.00
N ALA A 144 4.71 9.70 -18.34
CA ALA A 144 4.00 10.97 -18.48
C ALA A 144 4.50 12.08 -17.52
N GLY A 145 5.55 11.82 -16.72
CA GLY A 145 6.14 12.80 -15.79
C GLY A 145 5.43 12.90 -14.44
N PHE A 146 4.63 11.88 -14.07
CA PHE A 146 3.95 11.74 -12.78
C PHE A 146 4.52 10.55 -11.98
N ASP A 147 4.30 10.53 -10.69
CA ASP A 147 4.68 9.41 -9.83
C ASP A 147 3.63 8.29 -9.84
N ASP A 148 2.35 8.64 -10.00
CA ASP A 148 1.19 7.75 -10.07
C ASP A 148 -0.01 8.53 -10.65
N TYR A 149 -1.16 7.88 -10.78
CA TYR A 149 -2.42 8.52 -11.17
C TYR A 149 -3.44 8.53 -10.05
N VAL A 150 -4.21 9.60 -9.93
CA VAL A 150 -5.53 9.58 -9.29
C VAL A 150 -6.46 8.79 -10.21
N LEU A 151 -6.98 7.68 -9.74
CA LEU A 151 -7.87 6.82 -10.51
C LEU A 151 -9.31 7.24 -10.32
N VAL A 152 -10.05 7.33 -11.42
CA VAL A 152 -11.46 7.71 -11.47
C VAL A 152 -12.25 6.52 -12.02
N ASN A 153 -13.29 6.09 -11.30
CA ASN A 153 -14.14 4.99 -11.76
C ASN A 153 -15.16 5.45 -12.83
N ARG A 154 -15.95 4.53 -13.38
CA ARG A 154 -16.95 4.82 -14.43
C ARG A 154 -18.04 5.80 -14.01
N GLU A 155 -18.29 5.93 -12.71
CA GLU A 155 -19.29 6.86 -12.15
C GLU A 155 -18.71 8.27 -11.97
N GLY A 156 -17.45 8.48 -12.37
CA GLY A 156 -16.75 9.75 -12.21
C GLY A 156 -16.27 10.00 -10.78
N LEU A 157 -16.22 8.95 -9.95
CA LEU A 157 -15.74 9.04 -8.56
C LEU A 157 -14.25 8.76 -8.47
N ILE A 158 -13.57 9.56 -7.68
CA ILE A 158 -12.18 9.31 -7.30
C ILE A 158 -12.14 8.07 -6.41
N THR A 159 -11.18 7.19 -6.68
CA THR A 159 -10.96 5.97 -5.91
C THR A 159 -9.66 6.05 -5.11
N GLU A 160 -8.58 5.63 -5.68
CA GLU A 160 -7.25 5.58 -5.08
C GLU A 160 -6.16 5.86 -6.13
N THR A 161 -4.90 5.62 -5.85
CA THR A 161 -3.87 5.52 -6.91
C THR A 161 -3.65 4.05 -7.29
N ALA A 162 -2.80 3.78 -8.28
CA ALA A 162 -2.52 2.40 -8.67
C ALA A 162 -1.97 1.53 -7.53
N ILE A 163 -1.26 2.12 -6.56
CA ILE A 163 -0.57 1.36 -5.50
C ILE A 163 -0.79 1.90 -4.07
N ALA A 164 -1.64 2.92 -3.89
CA ALA A 164 -1.86 3.56 -2.59
C ALA A 164 -3.23 4.22 -2.51
N ASN A 165 -3.75 4.39 -1.28
CA ASN A 165 -4.97 5.15 -1.05
C ASN A 165 -4.72 6.67 -1.09
N LEU A 166 -5.79 7.44 -1.11
CA LEU A 166 -5.78 8.90 -1.13
C LEU A 166 -6.51 9.45 0.09
N VAL A 167 -5.96 10.52 0.66
CA VAL A 167 -6.62 11.37 1.64
C VAL A 167 -6.49 12.80 1.16
N PHE A 168 -7.59 13.53 1.07
CA PHE A 168 -7.63 14.91 0.61
C PHE A 168 -8.25 15.83 1.67
N LYS A 169 -7.89 17.10 1.63
CA LYS A 169 -8.49 18.14 2.44
C LYS A 169 -9.46 18.97 1.60
N PHE A 170 -10.70 19.11 2.09
CA PHE A 170 -11.77 19.94 1.54
C PHE A 170 -12.45 20.69 2.65
N ASP A 171 -12.59 22.01 2.52
CA ASP A 171 -13.28 22.87 3.50
C ASP A 171 -12.85 22.59 4.95
N GLY A 172 -11.54 22.37 5.15
CA GLY A 172 -10.95 22.08 6.45
C GLY A 172 -11.08 20.62 6.92
N GLU A 173 -11.82 19.75 6.22
CA GLU A 173 -11.99 18.33 6.57
C GLU A 173 -11.05 17.43 5.79
N TRP A 174 -10.47 16.41 6.46
CA TRP A 174 -9.69 15.35 5.81
C TRP A 174 -10.58 14.20 5.41
N ILE A 175 -10.57 13.84 4.12
CA ILE A 175 -11.53 12.93 3.50
C ILE A 175 -10.79 11.85 2.72
N THR A 176 -11.32 10.63 2.76
CA THR A 176 -10.86 9.50 1.93
C THR A 176 -12.05 8.85 1.22
N PRO A 177 -11.92 8.42 -0.04
CA PRO A 177 -12.99 7.74 -0.74
C PRO A 177 -13.44 6.44 -0.05
N PRO A 178 -14.72 6.06 -0.11
CA PRO A 178 -15.26 4.84 0.48
C PRO A 178 -14.81 3.57 -0.26
N LEU A 179 -14.82 2.44 0.45
CA LEU A 179 -14.47 1.13 -0.15
C LEU A 179 -15.47 0.70 -1.23
N SER A 180 -16.71 1.16 -1.14
CA SER A 180 -17.76 0.90 -2.14
C SER A 180 -17.42 1.41 -3.54
N ASP A 181 -16.56 2.43 -3.63
CA ASP A 181 -16.19 3.04 -4.90
C ASP A 181 -15.05 2.30 -5.63
N GLY A 182 -14.64 1.14 -5.09
CA GLY A 182 -13.56 0.32 -5.66
C GLY A 182 -12.18 0.62 -5.06
N VAL A 183 -12.14 0.96 -3.77
CA VAL A 183 -10.91 1.29 -3.04
C VAL A 183 -10.41 0.09 -2.23
N LEU A 184 -9.12 -0.18 -2.29
CA LEU A 184 -8.49 -1.19 -1.45
C LEU A 184 -8.65 -0.83 0.04
N PRO A 185 -9.06 -1.78 0.93
CA PRO A 185 -9.09 -1.55 2.38
C PRO A 185 -7.67 -1.44 2.93
N GLY A 186 -7.03 -0.28 2.72
CA GLY A 186 -5.65 -0.01 3.14
C GLY A 186 -5.50 0.03 4.65
N VAL A 187 -4.41 -0.57 5.16
CA VAL A 187 -4.15 -0.62 6.61
C VAL A 187 -3.93 0.79 7.17
N MET A 188 -3.09 1.60 6.50
CA MET A 188 -2.91 3.00 6.92
C MET A 188 -4.20 3.80 6.79
N ARG A 189 -4.90 3.70 5.64
CA ARG A 189 -6.19 4.37 5.48
C ARG A 189 -7.16 4.07 6.64
N ALA A 190 -7.27 2.80 7.03
CA ALA A 190 -8.14 2.39 8.15
C ALA A 190 -7.70 3.04 9.47
N LEU A 191 -6.40 3.07 9.76
CA LEU A 191 -5.86 3.73 10.96
C LEU A 191 -6.18 5.22 10.99
N LEU A 192 -6.05 5.93 9.86
CA LEU A 192 -6.31 7.36 9.77
C LEU A 192 -7.80 7.68 10.00
N VAL A 193 -8.70 6.84 9.47
CA VAL A 193 -10.14 6.94 9.74
C VAL A 193 -10.45 6.69 11.23
N GLU A 194 -9.83 5.68 11.83
CA GLU A 194 -10.10 5.28 13.22
C GLU A 194 -9.50 6.24 14.25
N LYS A 195 -8.37 6.88 13.97
CA LYS A 195 -7.55 7.58 14.97
C LYS A 195 -7.33 9.05 14.70
N ASN A 196 -7.41 9.50 13.44
CA ASN A 196 -7.06 10.86 13.04
C ASN A 196 -8.24 11.67 12.47
N GLY A 197 -9.46 11.21 12.65
CA GLY A 197 -10.66 11.95 12.24
C GLY A 197 -10.84 12.06 10.72
N VAL A 198 -10.17 11.22 9.93
CA VAL A 198 -10.38 11.19 8.48
C VAL A 198 -11.76 10.66 8.17
N ILE A 199 -12.55 11.44 7.43
CA ILE A 199 -13.95 11.14 7.09
C ILE A 199 -14.00 10.31 5.81
N VAL A 200 -14.87 9.29 5.80
CA VAL A 200 -15.14 8.51 4.59
C VAL A 200 -16.27 9.17 3.82
N ARG A 201 -15.97 9.70 2.63
CA ARG A 201 -16.93 10.41 1.77
C ARG A 201 -16.56 10.23 0.30
N GLN A 202 -17.57 10.08 -0.57
CA GLN A 202 -17.38 10.07 -2.02
C GLN A 202 -16.84 11.42 -2.51
N ILE A 203 -15.95 11.37 -3.49
CA ILE A 203 -15.33 12.53 -4.11
C ILE A 203 -15.51 12.43 -5.62
N GLN A 204 -16.20 13.39 -6.21
CA GLN A 204 -16.34 13.48 -7.66
C GLN A 204 -15.06 14.00 -8.32
N ALA A 205 -14.69 13.49 -9.47
CA ALA A 205 -13.52 13.95 -10.21
C ALA A 205 -13.54 15.46 -10.53
N ASN A 206 -14.72 16.03 -10.75
CA ASN A 206 -14.88 17.47 -10.97
C ASN A 206 -14.61 18.33 -9.73
N GLN A 207 -14.49 17.73 -8.54
CA GLN A 207 -14.12 18.40 -7.29
C GLN A 207 -12.60 18.48 -7.09
N LEU A 208 -11.78 17.88 -7.96
CA LEU A 208 -10.31 17.93 -7.84
C LEU A 208 -9.76 19.36 -7.76
N ASN A 209 -10.44 20.32 -8.37
CA ASN A 209 -10.07 21.74 -8.29
C ASN A 209 -10.31 22.39 -6.92
N GLN A 210 -11.09 21.76 -6.05
CA GLN A 210 -11.43 22.26 -4.70
C GLN A 210 -10.49 21.69 -3.62
N ILE A 211 -9.64 20.70 -3.94
CA ILE A 211 -8.70 20.11 -2.99
C ILE A 211 -7.74 21.17 -2.48
N GLU A 212 -7.65 21.36 -1.16
CA GLU A 212 -6.71 22.28 -0.52
C GLU A 212 -5.33 21.64 -0.37
N SER A 213 -5.29 20.38 0.02
CA SER A 213 -4.09 19.60 0.32
C SER A 213 -4.40 18.09 0.22
N GLY A 214 -3.39 17.24 0.24
CA GLY A 214 -3.63 15.79 0.23
C GLY A 214 -2.39 14.95 0.46
N PHE A 215 -2.65 13.66 0.68
CA PHE A 215 -1.63 12.64 0.91
C PHE A 215 -1.89 11.39 0.08
N VAL A 216 -0.82 10.81 -0.42
CA VAL A 216 -0.75 9.43 -0.89
C VAL A 216 -0.43 8.54 0.32
N VAL A 217 -1.32 7.61 0.65
CA VAL A 217 -1.28 6.84 1.89
C VAL A 217 -1.08 5.35 1.62
N SER A 218 -0.01 4.79 2.16
CA SER A 218 0.26 3.35 2.11
C SER A 218 1.12 2.93 3.30
N SER A 219 1.27 1.62 3.53
CA SER A 219 2.11 1.12 4.62
C SER A 219 3.58 1.52 4.50
N LEU A 220 4.10 1.75 3.29
CA LEU A 220 5.47 2.21 3.09
C LEU A 220 5.60 3.73 3.17
N LYS A 221 4.69 4.45 2.52
CA LYS A 221 4.74 5.92 2.43
C LYS A 221 4.21 6.62 3.66
N ILE A 222 3.39 5.93 4.45
CA ILE A 222 2.59 6.45 5.56
C ILE A 222 1.66 7.56 5.07
N ALA A 223 2.19 8.78 4.87
CA ALA A 223 1.48 9.93 4.32
C ALA A 223 2.45 10.79 3.49
N GLN A 224 2.63 10.46 2.23
CA GLN A 224 3.43 11.27 1.31
C GLN A 224 2.60 12.47 0.85
N PRO A 225 3.04 13.72 1.06
CA PRO A 225 2.31 14.90 0.60
C PRO A 225 2.11 14.89 -0.92
N ILE A 226 0.98 15.42 -1.39
CA ILE A 226 0.72 15.63 -2.81
C ILE A 226 1.07 17.07 -3.15
N GLY A 227 2.06 17.26 -4.02
CA GLY A 227 2.47 18.58 -4.48
C GLY A 227 1.81 18.99 -5.80
N ARG A 228 1.27 18.04 -6.58
CA ARG A 228 0.66 18.30 -7.88
C ARG A 228 -0.39 17.26 -8.24
N ILE A 229 -1.52 17.71 -8.81
CA ILE A 229 -2.53 16.85 -9.46
C ILE A 229 -2.83 17.42 -10.85
N GLY A 230 -2.54 16.67 -11.92
CA GLY A 230 -2.59 17.17 -13.27
C GLY A 230 -1.68 18.39 -13.44
N ASP A 231 -2.24 19.52 -13.84
CA ASP A 231 -1.52 20.79 -13.97
C ASP A 231 -1.58 21.67 -12.70
N ARG A 232 -2.40 21.26 -11.72
CA ARG A 232 -2.60 22.03 -10.51
C ARG A 232 -1.54 21.73 -9.45
N ILE A 233 -0.84 22.78 -9.01
CA ILE A 233 0.09 22.71 -7.86
C ILE A 233 -0.70 22.84 -6.57
N LEU A 234 -0.42 21.95 -5.60
CA LEU A 234 -0.95 22.01 -4.25
C LEU A 234 0.10 22.56 -3.30
N GLN A 235 -0.33 23.47 -2.42
CA GLN A 235 0.53 24.02 -1.38
C GLN A 235 0.65 23.03 -0.21
N ILE A 236 1.87 22.81 0.25
CA ILE A 236 2.13 22.06 1.48
C ILE A 236 2.13 23.10 2.62
N SER A 237 1.02 23.23 3.28
CA SER A 237 0.84 24.19 4.38
C SER A 237 1.44 23.65 5.69
N PRO A 238 1.74 24.52 6.68
CA PRO A 238 2.14 24.07 8.03
C PRO A 238 1.14 23.12 8.66
N GLU A 239 -0.16 23.29 8.43
CA GLU A 239 -1.20 22.39 8.90
C GLU A 239 -1.11 20.98 8.22
N SER A 240 -0.77 20.93 6.92
CA SER A 240 -0.52 19.65 6.24
C SER A 240 0.70 18.93 6.82
N GLU A 241 1.76 19.65 7.16
CA GLU A 241 2.95 19.06 7.80
C GLU A 241 2.63 18.57 9.22
N GLN A 242 1.82 19.32 9.99
CA GLN A 242 1.34 18.86 11.29
C GLN A 242 0.53 17.55 11.14
N MET A 243 -0.43 17.51 10.23
CA MET A 243 -1.24 16.30 9.96
C MET A 243 -0.37 15.12 9.51
N ARG A 244 0.64 15.36 8.69
CA ARG A 244 1.62 14.33 8.30
C ARG A 244 2.33 13.74 9.51
N ALA A 245 2.76 14.58 10.45
CA ALA A 245 3.41 14.14 11.69
C ALA A 245 2.45 13.32 12.58
N GLU A 246 1.18 13.73 12.68
CA GLU A 246 0.15 12.99 13.41
C GLU A 246 -0.11 11.61 12.78
N PHE A 247 -0.16 11.52 11.45
CA PHE A 247 -0.30 10.27 10.72
C PHE A 247 0.92 9.34 10.95
N ALA A 248 2.13 9.90 10.96
CA ALA A 248 3.34 9.14 11.25
C ALA A 248 3.35 8.62 12.71
N ALA A 249 2.92 9.44 13.67
CA ALA A 249 2.80 9.03 15.06
C ALA A 249 1.76 7.91 15.25
N THR A 250 0.63 7.98 14.54
CA THR A 250 -0.38 6.92 14.53
C THR A 250 0.16 5.61 13.98
N ALA A 251 0.93 5.66 12.89
CA ALA A 251 1.57 4.50 12.31
C ALA A 251 2.58 3.86 13.27
N LEU A 252 3.40 4.68 13.92
CA LEU A 252 4.40 4.23 14.89
C LEU A 252 3.75 3.56 16.11
N ALA A 253 2.67 4.12 16.65
CA ALA A 253 1.95 3.57 17.80
C ALA A 253 1.34 2.19 17.54
N THR A 254 1.18 1.80 16.27
CA THR A 254 0.64 0.47 15.88
C THR A 254 1.72 -0.56 15.57
N SER A 255 3.00 -0.20 15.70
CA SER A 255 4.13 -1.14 15.48
C SER A 255 4.15 -2.29 16.52
N VAL A 256 3.48 -2.12 17.64
CA VAL A 256 3.52 -3.04 18.81
C VAL A 256 2.28 -3.96 18.87
N GLY A 257 1.39 -3.95 17.84
CA GLY A 257 0.12 -4.68 17.89
C GLY A 257 -0.01 -5.86 16.93
#